data_66473b6a12c4ab1e14ec11584f587074
#
_entry.id   66473b6a12c4ab1e14ec11584f587074
#
_cell.length_a   1.000
_cell.length_b   1.000
_cell.length_c   1.000
_cell.angle_alpha   90.00
_cell.angle_beta   90.00
_cell.angle_gamma   90.00
#
_symmetry.space_group_name_H-M   'P 1'
#
loop_
_entity.id
_entity.type
_entity.pdbx_description
1 polymer ?
#
loop_
_entity_poly.entity_id
_entity_poly.type
_entity_poly.pdbx_seq_one_letter_code
_entity_poly.pdbx_strand_id
1 'polypeptide(L)'
;MTKTAKAPVRCGLSGTALKYIACITMLIDHIGASCIEAGILLPALAAGAASCGGIPVSTLLAADRVLRYIGRLAFPIFCFLAVEGFLHTHDVKKYVRRLLLFGLLSEVPFDLAFFRTPFAPQHQNVYWTLALGVLAMAGLKRFEKENGLPGWQGLVWAGGCAALALAANTDYHAIGVLIICTLYLTRADRKRQCLAGALLFLFELTAPLAFVLVWFYNGQRGACSLLQKKAFYWFYPVHLLVLAGITNLML
;
A
#
# COMPACT_ATOMS: atom_id res chain seq x y z
N MET A 1 -11.29 -20.00 36.44
CA MET A 1 -10.39 -19.87 35.27
C MET A 1 -11.05 -20.56 34.08
N THR A 2 -11.90 -19.86 33.35
CA THR A 2 -12.57 -20.36 32.15
C THR A 2 -11.58 -20.26 30.98
N LYS A 3 -11.11 -21.40 30.47
CA LYS A 3 -10.35 -21.48 29.20
C LYS A 3 -11.27 -20.99 28.09
N THR A 4 -11.02 -19.78 27.58
CA THR A 4 -11.63 -19.30 26.34
C THR A 4 -11.25 -20.29 25.23
N ALA A 5 -12.24 -21.03 24.72
CA ALA A 5 -12.08 -21.92 23.58
C ALA A 5 -11.51 -21.10 22.41
N LYS A 6 -10.33 -21.50 21.92
CA LYS A 6 -9.78 -20.95 20.68
C LYS A 6 -10.78 -21.20 19.56
N ALA A 7 -11.25 -20.13 18.92
CA ALA A 7 -12.07 -20.25 17.73
C ALA A 7 -11.40 -21.18 16.70
N PRO A 8 -12.17 -22.03 15.99
CA PRO A 8 -11.61 -22.96 15.02
C PRO A 8 -10.78 -22.19 13.98
N VAL A 9 -9.58 -22.68 13.71
CA VAL A 9 -8.67 -22.12 12.70
C VAL A 9 -9.35 -22.27 11.35
N ARG A 10 -9.87 -21.17 10.81
CA ARG A 10 -10.40 -21.16 9.44
C ARG A 10 -9.24 -21.43 8.48
N CYS A 11 -9.39 -22.40 7.60
CA CYS A 11 -8.47 -22.62 6.49
C CYS A 11 -8.46 -21.34 5.62
N GLY A 12 -7.29 -20.81 5.29
CA GLY A 12 -7.20 -19.58 4.50
C GLY A 12 -5.85 -18.86 4.65
N LEU A 13 -5.75 -17.67 4.06
CA LEU A 13 -4.54 -16.87 4.05
C LEU A 13 -4.30 -16.20 5.41
N SER A 14 -3.09 -16.27 5.92
CA SER A 14 -2.68 -15.50 7.10
C SER A 14 -2.29 -14.06 6.73
N GLY A 15 -2.24 -13.15 7.71
CA GLY A 15 -1.73 -11.79 7.49
C GLY A 15 -0.29 -11.76 7.00
N THR A 16 0.55 -12.73 7.40
CA THR A 16 1.91 -12.88 6.88
C THR A 16 1.91 -13.31 5.41
N ALA A 17 1.02 -14.24 5.01
CA ALA A 17 0.88 -14.63 3.60
C ALA A 17 0.43 -13.45 2.74
N LEU A 18 -0.57 -12.69 3.17
CA LEU A 18 -1.02 -11.47 2.48
C LEU A 18 0.10 -10.44 2.34
N LYS A 19 0.97 -10.28 3.36
CA LYS A 19 2.15 -9.40 3.26
C LYS A 19 3.12 -9.84 2.18
N TYR A 20 3.42 -11.14 2.09
CA TYR A 20 4.29 -11.64 1.02
C TYR A 20 3.69 -11.40 -0.35
N ILE A 21 2.40 -11.67 -0.54
CA ILE A 21 1.71 -11.40 -1.80
C ILE A 21 1.81 -9.91 -2.13
N ALA A 22 1.50 -9.01 -1.17
CA ALA A 22 1.59 -7.57 -1.38
C ALA A 22 3.02 -7.10 -1.72
N CYS A 23 4.05 -7.63 -1.05
CA CYS A 23 5.44 -7.29 -1.35
C CYS A 23 5.86 -7.77 -2.74
N ILE A 24 5.47 -9.00 -3.14
CA ILE A 24 5.79 -9.56 -4.46
C ILE A 24 5.10 -8.76 -5.57
N THR A 25 3.81 -8.50 -5.43
CA THR A 25 3.06 -7.71 -6.43
C THR A 25 3.56 -6.28 -6.52
N MET A 26 3.94 -5.66 -5.39
CA MET A 26 4.56 -4.34 -5.35
C MET A 26 5.91 -4.32 -6.05
N LEU A 27 6.75 -5.35 -5.87
CA LEU A 27 8.03 -5.45 -6.59
C LEU A 27 7.81 -5.54 -8.10
N ILE A 28 6.84 -6.35 -8.54
CA ILE A 28 6.47 -6.47 -9.96
C ILE A 28 6.01 -5.13 -10.52
N ASP A 29 5.16 -4.39 -9.78
CA ASP A 29 4.73 -3.04 -10.15
C ASP A 29 5.92 -2.10 -10.34
N HIS A 30 6.82 -2.08 -9.37
CA HIS A 30 7.95 -1.15 -9.36
C HIS A 30 9.02 -1.50 -10.40
N ILE A 31 9.15 -2.76 -10.80
CA ILE A 31 9.97 -3.15 -11.97
C ILE A 31 9.38 -2.50 -13.24
N GLY A 32 8.06 -2.58 -13.44
CA GLY A 32 7.40 -1.89 -14.55
C GLY A 32 7.65 -0.38 -14.49
N ALA A 33 7.28 0.26 -13.40
CA ALA A 33 7.33 1.72 -13.26
C ALA A 33 8.76 2.30 -13.30
N SER A 34 9.73 1.66 -12.63
CA SER A 34 11.10 2.18 -12.55
C SER A 34 11.96 1.76 -13.75
N CYS A 35 12.05 0.43 -14.01
CA CYS A 35 12.98 -0.05 -15.03
C CYS A 35 12.42 0.12 -16.46
N ILE A 36 11.13 -0.24 -16.66
CA ILE A 36 10.56 -0.20 -18.01
C ILE A 36 10.05 1.20 -18.33
N GLU A 37 9.14 1.77 -17.53
CA GLU A 37 8.52 3.05 -17.81
C GLU A 37 9.53 4.20 -17.70
N ALA A 38 10.09 4.45 -16.51
CA ALA A 38 11.02 5.56 -16.28
C ALA A 38 12.39 5.34 -16.93
N GLY A 39 12.89 4.09 -16.97
CA GLY A 39 14.23 3.77 -17.49
C GLY A 39 14.30 3.66 -19.01
N ILE A 40 13.28 3.11 -19.66
CA ILE A 40 13.34 2.77 -21.10
C ILE A 40 12.28 3.53 -21.90
N LEU A 41 10.99 3.42 -21.48
CA LEU A 41 9.88 3.91 -22.30
C LEU A 41 9.83 5.43 -22.40
N LEU A 42 9.94 6.16 -21.28
CA LEU A 42 9.88 7.62 -21.30
C LEU A 42 11.04 8.23 -22.11
N PRO A 43 12.32 7.79 -21.98
CA PRO A 43 13.40 8.25 -22.84
C PRO A 43 13.19 7.89 -24.30
N ALA A 44 12.75 6.66 -24.63
CA ALA A 44 12.51 6.24 -26.01
C ALA A 44 11.39 7.03 -26.68
N LEU A 45 10.27 7.27 -25.97
CA LEU A 45 9.16 8.07 -26.46
C LEU A 45 9.58 9.54 -26.67
N ALA A 46 10.36 10.12 -25.76
CA ALA A 46 10.87 11.47 -25.88
C ALA A 46 11.81 11.62 -27.08
N ALA A 47 12.54 10.57 -27.45
CA ALA A 47 13.42 10.52 -28.63
C ALA A 47 12.65 10.18 -29.92
N GLY A 48 11.35 9.89 -29.88
CA GLY A 48 10.57 9.44 -31.05
C GLY A 48 10.98 8.06 -31.57
N ALA A 49 11.62 7.23 -30.74
CA ALA A 49 12.12 5.93 -31.14
C ALA A 49 10.99 4.91 -31.32
N ALA A 50 11.00 4.14 -32.40
CA ALA A 50 10.06 3.06 -32.64
C ALA A 50 10.46 1.75 -31.92
N SER A 51 11.74 1.60 -31.56
CA SER A 51 12.29 0.44 -30.85
C SER A 51 13.43 0.85 -29.92
N CYS A 52 13.69 0.05 -28.89
CA CYS A 52 14.81 0.19 -27.99
C CYS A 52 15.50 -1.17 -27.82
N GLY A 53 16.81 -1.22 -28.10
CA GLY A 53 17.56 -2.49 -28.05
C GLY A 53 16.99 -3.59 -28.97
N GLY A 54 16.39 -3.22 -30.13
CA GLY A 54 15.74 -4.16 -31.05
C GLY A 54 14.33 -4.59 -30.65
N ILE A 55 13.83 -4.16 -29.48
CA ILE A 55 12.45 -4.47 -29.01
C ILE A 55 11.54 -3.32 -29.40
N PRO A 56 10.40 -3.57 -30.09
CA PRO A 56 9.44 -2.52 -30.41
C PRO A 56 8.89 -1.85 -29.13
N VAL A 57 8.73 -0.51 -29.16
CA VAL A 57 8.15 0.26 -28.05
C VAL A 57 6.74 -0.26 -27.68
N SER A 58 5.96 -0.70 -28.65
CA SER A 58 4.64 -1.32 -28.40
C SER A 58 4.71 -2.57 -27.51
N THR A 59 5.74 -3.40 -27.69
CA THR A 59 5.96 -4.60 -26.87
C THR A 59 6.37 -4.22 -25.45
N LEU A 60 7.23 -3.22 -25.29
CA LEU A 60 7.63 -2.70 -23.98
C LEU A 60 6.43 -2.08 -23.23
N LEU A 61 5.57 -1.31 -23.93
CA LEU A 61 4.32 -0.79 -23.37
C LEU A 61 3.36 -1.89 -22.91
N ALA A 62 3.25 -2.98 -23.69
CA ALA A 62 2.41 -4.10 -23.31
C ALA A 62 2.97 -4.83 -22.07
N ALA A 63 4.28 -5.04 -22.01
CA ALA A 63 4.95 -5.65 -20.86
C ALA A 63 4.79 -4.80 -19.60
N ASP A 64 5.06 -3.50 -19.69
CA ASP A 64 4.84 -2.56 -18.59
C ASP A 64 3.41 -2.64 -18.07
N ARG A 65 2.41 -2.54 -18.97
CA ARG A 65 0.99 -2.62 -18.60
C ARG A 65 0.65 -3.90 -17.83
N VAL A 66 1.18 -5.04 -18.24
CA VAL A 66 0.96 -6.33 -17.53
C VAL A 66 1.55 -6.28 -16.12
N LEU A 67 2.79 -5.79 -15.98
CA LEU A 67 3.43 -5.68 -14.67
C LEU A 67 2.66 -4.72 -13.75
N ARG A 68 2.23 -3.58 -14.28
CA ARG A 68 1.42 -2.59 -13.55
C ARG A 68 0.09 -3.18 -13.11
N TYR A 69 -0.61 -3.96 -13.96
CA TYR A 69 -1.86 -4.62 -13.59
C TYR A 69 -1.69 -5.63 -12.46
N ILE A 70 -0.61 -6.42 -12.47
CA ILE A 70 -0.30 -7.33 -11.35
C ILE A 70 0.00 -6.52 -10.09
N GLY A 71 0.74 -5.44 -10.23
CA GLY A 71 1.17 -4.57 -9.15
C GLY A 71 0.03 -3.90 -8.39
N ARG A 72 -1.06 -3.55 -9.09
CA ARG A 72 -2.24 -2.89 -8.49
C ARG A 72 -2.90 -3.67 -7.35
N LEU A 73 -2.59 -4.94 -7.19
CA LEU A 73 -3.05 -5.74 -6.05
C LEU A 73 -2.38 -5.34 -4.72
N ALA A 74 -1.21 -4.72 -4.76
CA ALA A 74 -0.40 -4.46 -3.57
C ALA A 74 -1.05 -3.49 -2.60
N PHE A 75 -1.44 -2.31 -3.08
CA PHE A 75 -1.94 -1.23 -2.21
C PHE A 75 -3.25 -1.59 -1.49
N PRO A 76 -4.28 -2.18 -2.13
CA PRO A 76 -5.47 -2.66 -1.43
C PRO A 76 -5.16 -3.63 -0.28
N ILE A 77 -4.22 -4.56 -0.51
CA ILE A 77 -3.79 -5.50 0.53
C ILE A 77 -3.09 -4.75 1.67
N PHE A 78 -2.22 -3.77 1.38
CA PHE A 78 -1.59 -2.96 2.42
C PHE A 78 -2.59 -2.09 3.19
N CYS A 79 -3.61 -1.52 2.53
CA CYS A 79 -4.70 -0.81 3.21
C CYS A 79 -5.43 -1.73 4.20
N PHE A 80 -5.78 -2.94 3.76
CA PHE A 80 -6.39 -3.94 4.63
C PHE A 80 -5.47 -4.33 5.80
N LEU A 81 -4.20 -4.60 5.53
CA LEU A 81 -3.20 -4.94 6.55
C LEU A 81 -2.92 -3.78 7.51
N ALA A 82 -3.06 -2.53 7.08
CA ALA A 82 -2.97 -1.36 7.95
C ALA A 82 -4.13 -1.34 8.97
N VAL A 83 -5.35 -1.68 8.55
CA VAL A 83 -6.51 -1.84 9.43
C VAL A 83 -6.28 -2.98 10.42
N GLU A 84 -5.87 -4.16 9.95
CA GLU A 84 -5.56 -5.31 10.82
C GLU A 84 -4.43 -4.97 11.82
N GLY A 85 -3.39 -4.28 11.35
CA GLY A 85 -2.30 -3.81 12.19
C GLY A 85 -2.76 -2.84 13.27
N PHE A 86 -3.66 -1.92 12.93
CA PHE A 86 -4.25 -0.96 13.86
C PHE A 86 -5.13 -1.66 14.92
N LEU A 87 -5.94 -2.63 14.52
CA LEU A 87 -6.81 -3.37 15.45
C LEU A 87 -6.02 -4.21 16.45
N HIS A 88 -4.83 -4.70 16.07
CA HIS A 88 -4.01 -5.58 16.90
C HIS A 88 -2.82 -4.87 17.56
N THR A 89 -2.64 -3.56 17.38
CA THR A 89 -1.56 -2.84 18.04
C THR A 89 -1.94 -2.38 19.43
N HIS A 90 -1.02 -2.54 20.39
CA HIS A 90 -1.17 -1.97 21.75
C HIS A 90 -0.72 -0.50 21.80
N ASP A 91 0.09 -0.04 20.84
CA ASP A 91 0.66 1.31 20.82
C ASP A 91 0.56 1.90 19.41
N VAL A 92 -0.51 2.65 19.18
CA VAL A 92 -0.78 3.34 17.91
C VAL A 92 0.29 4.40 17.63
N LYS A 93 0.78 5.12 18.65
CA LYS A 93 1.82 6.14 18.50
C LYS A 93 3.11 5.52 17.95
N LYS A 94 3.49 4.34 18.46
CA LYS A 94 4.66 3.59 18.02
C LYS A 94 4.47 3.05 16.59
N TYR A 95 3.23 2.68 16.23
CA TYR A 95 2.91 2.24 14.88
C TYR A 95 3.06 3.40 13.89
N VAL A 96 2.43 4.55 14.16
CA VAL A 96 2.54 5.76 13.31
C VAL A 96 4.00 6.20 13.18
N ARG A 97 4.75 6.33 14.30
CA ARG A 97 6.16 6.72 14.24
C ARG A 97 7.00 5.81 13.35
N ARG A 98 6.74 4.50 13.34
CA ARG A 98 7.43 3.57 12.42
C ARG A 98 7.08 3.85 10.97
N LEU A 99 5.81 4.08 10.64
CA LEU A 99 5.40 4.40 9.28
C LEU A 99 6.05 5.72 8.82
N LEU A 100 6.05 6.76 9.65
CA LEU A 100 6.68 8.04 9.34
C LEU A 100 8.20 7.92 9.18
N LEU A 101 8.87 7.15 10.05
CA LEU A 101 10.31 6.90 9.94
C LEU A 101 10.66 6.20 8.63
N PHE A 102 9.91 5.12 8.27
CA PHE A 102 10.16 4.43 7.02
C PHE A 102 9.68 5.24 5.81
N GLY A 103 8.67 6.09 5.96
CA GLY A 103 8.31 7.10 4.97
C GLY A 103 9.50 8.01 4.65
N LEU A 104 10.08 8.62 5.68
CA LEU A 104 11.25 9.50 5.52
C LEU A 104 12.47 8.78 4.94
N LEU A 105 12.77 7.56 5.40
CA LEU A 105 13.89 6.75 4.89
C LEU A 105 13.67 6.30 3.44
N SER A 106 12.44 6.27 2.98
CA SER A 106 12.09 5.80 1.63
C SER A 106 11.99 6.93 0.60
N GLU A 107 12.01 8.20 1.00
CA GLU A 107 11.86 9.34 0.05
C GLU A 107 12.97 9.33 -1.00
N VAL A 108 14.23 9.31 -0.58
CA VAL A 108 15.36 9.31 -1.52
C VAL A 108 15.34 8.07 -2.44
N PRO A 109 15.17 6.81 -1.94
CA PRO A 109 14.97 5.65 -2.80
C PRO A 109 13.79 5.78 -3.76
N PHE A 110 12.67 6.35 -3.32
CA PHE A 110 11.46 6.54 -4.11
C PHE A 110 11.70 7.56 -5.23
N ASP A 111 12.25 8.72 -4.89
CA ASP A 111 12.55 9.77 -5.85
C ASP A 111 13.57 9.32 -6.90
N LEU A 112 14.60 8.60 -6.50
CA LEU A 112 15.58 8.02 -7.43
C LEU A 112 14.96 6.98 -8.36
N ALA A 113 14.06 6.12 -7.85
CA ALA A 113 13.47 5.04 -8.63
C ALA A 113 12.47 5.53 -9.68
N PHE A 114 11.69 6.58 -9.38
CA PHE A 114 10.59 7.01 -10.25
C PHE A 114 10.84 8.34 -10.95
N PHE A 115 11.59 9.25 -10.34
CA PHE A 115 11.85 10.58 -10.89
C PHE A 115 13.31 10.81 -11.30
N ARG A 116 14.20 9.85 -10.98
CA ARG A 116 15.64 9.91 -11.34
C ARG A 116 16.36 11.12 -10.75
N THR A 117 15.84 11.64 -9.65
CA THR A 117 16.42 12.73 -8.87
C THR A 117 16.43 12.32 -7.39
N PRO A 118 17.40 12.74 -6.59
CA PRO A 118 17.39 12.43 -5.16
C PRO A 118 16.34 13.21 -4.36
N PHE A 119 15.67 14.19 -4.98
CA PHE A 119 14.67 15.03 -4.34
C PHE A 119 13.59 15.46 -5.33
N ALA A 120 12.38 14.95 -5.14
CA ALA A 120 11.18 15.24 -5.92
C ALA A 120 9.97 15.56 -5.00
N PRO A 121 9.95 16.75 -4.38
CA PRO A 121 8.96 17.08 -3.34
C PRO A 121 7.50 17.11 -3.83
N GLN A 122 7.27 16.96 -5.12
CA GLN A 122 5.94 16.96 -5.74
C GLN A 122 5.14 15.68 -5.45
N HIS A 123 5.80 14.60 -5.06
CA HIS A 123 5.19 13.31 -4.77
C HIS A 123 5.84 12.66 -3.57
N GLN A 124 5.02 12.20 -2.62
CA GLN A 124 5.48 11.53 -1.42
C GLN A 124 5.12 10.05 -1.48
N ASN A 125 5.98 9.19 -0.95
CA ASN A 125 5.77 7.74 -1.00
C ASN A 125 4.56 7.26 -0.18
N VAL A 126 4.16 6.02 -0.40
CA VAL A 126 2.94 5.38 0.16
C VAL A 126 2.93 5.29 1.69
N TYR A 127 4.08 5.30 2.37
CA TYR A 127 4.11 5.24 3.83
C TYR A 127 3.44 6.45 4.50
N TRP A 128 3.46 7.62 3.87
CA TRP A 128 2.77 8.81 4.35
C TRP A 128 1.25 8.63 4.30
N THR A 129 0.74 8.07 3.20
CA THR A 129 -0.69 7.72 3.09
C THR A 129 -1.10 6.73 4.18
N LEU A 130 -0.31 5.66 4.38
CA LEU A 130 -0.60 4.67 5.42
C LEU A 130 -0.52 5.27 6.82
N ALA A 131 0.43 6.16 7.10
CA ALA A 131 0.56 6.83 8.40
C ALA A 131 -0.65 7.72 8.69
N LEU A 132 -1.08 8.53 7.70
CA LEU A 132 -2.26 9.38 7.80
C LEU A 132 -3.55 8.55 7.92
N GLY A 133 -3.63 7.42 7.22
CA GLY A 133 -4.73 6.46 7.37
C GLY A 133 -4.81 5.87 8.79
N VAL A 134 -3.67 5.50 9.38
CA VAL A 134 -3.61 5.02 10.78
C VAL A 134 -3.98 6.13 11.77
N LEU A 135 -3.55 7.37 11.54
CA LEU A 135 -3.95 8.53 12.35
C LEU A 135 -5.45 8.81 12.22
N ALA A 136 -6.00 8.70 11.02
CA ALA A 136 -7.45 8.86 10.78
C ALA A 136 -8.25 7.82 11.54
N MET A 137 -7.84 6.54 11.49
CA MET A 137 -8.47 5.46 12.27
C MET A 137 -8.38 5.71 13.79
N ALA A 138 -7.28 6.28 14.27
CA ALA A 138 -7.13 6.62 15.69
C ALA A 138 -8.14 7.67 16.13
N GLY A 139 -8.41 8.68 15.30
CA GLY A 139 -9.48 9.68 15.55
C GLY A 139 -10.87 9.06 15.49
N LEU A 140 -11.15 8.25 14.47
CA LEU A 140 -12.45 7.54 14.37
C LEU A 140 -12.70 6.68 15.61
N LYS A 141 -11.69 5.91 16.07
CA LYS A 141 -11.81 5.09 17.29
C LYS A 141 -12.00 5.93 18.56
N ARG A 142 -11.29 7.06 18.69
CA ARG A 142 -11.37 7.92 19.87
C ARG A 142 -12.76 8.52 20.06
N PHE A 143 -13.44 8.84 18.97
CA PHE A 143 -14.76 9.46 18.95
C PHE A 143 -15.86 8.51 18.49
N GLU A 144 -15.64 7.20 18.64
CA GLU A 144 -16.63 6.15 18.36
C GLU A 144 -17.74 6.24 19.43
N LYS A 145 -19.00 6.24 18.97
CA LYS A 145 -20.19 6.25 19.85
C LYS A 145 -20.41 4.86 20.43
N GLU A 146 -21.24 4.75 21.48
CA GLU A 146 -21.61 3.48 22.12
C GLU A 146 -22.21 2.45 21.15
N ASN A 147 -22.89 2.91 20.10
CA ASN A 147 -23.44 2.06 19.04
C ASN A 147 -22.40 1.63 17.96
N GLY A 148 -21.13 1.93 18.15
CA GLY A 148 -20.05 1.59 17.20
C GLY A 148 -19.98 2.49 15.96
N LEU A 149 -20.82 3.51 15.85
CA LEU A 149 -20.77 4.47 14.74
C LEU A 149 -19.75 5.59 15.02
N PRO A 150 -19.12 6.17 13.99
CA PRO A 150 -18.20 7.28 14.18
C PRO A 150 -18.96 8.52 14.66
N GLY A 151 -18.41 9.22 15.66
CA GLY A 151 -18.86 10.55 16.02
C GLY A 151 -18.41 11.57 14.97
N TRP A 152 -19.11 12.72 14.90
CA TRP A 152 -18.77 13.78 13.94
C TRP A 152 -17.34 14.32 14.10
N GLN A 153 -16.82 14.37 15.33
CA GLN A 153 -15.42 14.76 15.60
C GLN A 153 -14.42 13.77 14.95
N GLY A 154 -14.73 12.47 15.00
CA GLY A 154 -13.92 11.45 14.34
C GLY A 154 -13.94 11.57 12.82
N LEU A 155 -15.09 11.93 12.23
CA LEU A 155 -15.22 12.20 10.80
C LEU A 155 -14.44 13.45 10.39
N VAL A 156 -14.53 14.54 11.15
CA VAL A 156 -13.75 15.77 10.92
C VAL A 156 -12.25 15.48 11.02
N TRP A 157 -11.83 14.72 12.02
CA TRP A 157 -10.43 14.31 12.15
C TRP A 157 -9.95 13.50 10.95
N ALA A 158 -10.73 12.50 10.50
CA ALA A 158 -10.39 11.69 9.33
C ALA A 158 -10.35 12.53 8.05
N GLY A 159 -11.31 13.47 7.91
CA GLY A 159 -11.31 14.46 6.83
C GLY A 159 -10.06 15.35 6.82
N GLY A 160 -9.62 15.80 8.01
CA GLY A 160 -8.36 16.55 8.17
C GLY A 160 -7.13 15.75 7.74
N CYS A 161 -7.05 14.46 8.11
CA CYS A 161 -5.98 13.57 7.64
C CYS A 161 -6.01 13.37 6.12
N ALA A 162 -7.21 13.23 5.52
CA ALA A 162 -7.36 13.10 4.07
C ALA A 162 -6.98 14.40 3.35
N ALA A 163 -7.37 15.57 3.87
CA ALA A 163 -6.97 16.87 3.34
C ALA A 163 -5.44 17.08 3.41
N LEU A 164 -4.81 16.64 4.52
CA LEU A 164 -3.35 16.69 4.65
C LEU A 164 -2.66 15.76 3.65
N ALA A 165 -3.21 14.55 3.40
CA ALA A 165 -2.68 13.64 2.39
C ALA A 165 -2.75 14.24 0.97
N LEU A 166 -3.83 14.96 0.67
CA LEU A 166 -3.99 15.68 -0.59
C LEU A 166 -2.99 16.84 -0.70
N ALA A 167 -2.90 17.68 0.33
CA ALA A 167 -2.00 18.84 0.34
C ALA A 167 -0.52 18.46 0.29
N ALA A 168 -0.14 17.34 0.93
CA ALA A 168 1.21 16.81 0.90
C ALA A 168 1.52 15.98 -0.36
N ASN A 169 0.58 15.80 -1.27
CA ASN A 169 0.74 15.02 -2.51
C ASN A 169 1.25 13.59 -2.23
N THR A 170 0.71 12.94 -1.19
CA THR A 170 1.09 11.56 -0.87
C THR A 170 0.57 10.60 -1.93
N ASP A 171 1.24 9.47 -2.11
CA ASP A 171 0.77 8.42 -3.01
C ASP A 171 -0.67 8.00 -2.63
N TYR A 172 -1.56 7.91 -3.62
CA TYR A 172 -3.03 7.78 -3.45
C TYR A 172 -3.73 8.95 -2.74
N HIS A 173 -3.07 10.04 -2.39
CA HIS A 173 -3.67 11.27 -1.87
C HIS A 173 -4.76 11.04 -0.78
N ALA A 174 -5.78 11.88 -0.76
CA ALA A 174 -6.93 11.77 0.13
C ALA A 174 -7.69 10.44 -0.04
N ILE A 175 -7.76 9.90 -1.26
CA ILE A 175 -8.53 8.69 -1.56
C ILE A 175 -7.98 7.47 -0.82
N GLY A 176 -6.65 7.35 -0.71
CA GLY A 176 -6.01 6.28 0.05
C GLY A 176 -6.39 6.29 1.54
N VAL A 177 -6.41 7.49 2.16
CA VAL A 177 -6.84 7.67 3.55
C VAL A 177 -8.31 7.30 3.72
N LEU A 178 -9.20 7.75 2.80
CA LEU A 178 -10.63 7.47 2.85
C LEU A 178 -10.93 5.97 2.67
N ILE A 179 -10.18 5.28 1.80
CA ILE A 179 -10.27 3.83 1.63
C ILE A 179 -9.91 3.11 2.94
N ILE A 180 -8.80 3.47 3.59
CA ILE A 180 -8.39 2.89 4.87
C ILE A 180 -9.47 3.12 5.94
N CYS A 181 -10.04 4.34 6.02
CA CYS A 181 -11.14 4.65 6.91
C CYS A 181 -12.38 3.79 6.64
N THR A 182 -12.76 3.61 5.37
CA THR A 182 -13.92 2.80 4.99
C THR A 182 -13.71 1.32 5.34
N LEU A 183 -12.52 0.78 5.07
CA LEU A 183 -12.17 -0.60 5.47
C LEU A 183 -12.21 -0.76 7.00
N TYR A 184 -11.82 0.27 7.75
CA TYR A 184 -11.93 0.27 9.21
C TYR A 184 -13.38 0.32 9.68
N LEU A 185 -14.21 1.17 9.11
CA LEU A 185 -15.63 1.32 9.49
C LEU A 185 -16.45 0.06 9.16
N THR A 186 -16.07 -0.67 8.12
CA THR A 186 -16.73 -1.92 7.69
C THR A 186 -16.11 -3.18 8.31
N ARG A 187 -15.14 -3.04 9.23
CA ARG A 187 -14.35 -4.13 9.82
C ARG A 187 -15.14 -5.25 10.51
N ALA A 188 -16.35 -4.93 10.98
CA ALA A 188 -17.20 -5.90 11.69
C ALA A 188 -17.76 -6.99 10.77
N ASP A 189 -17.91 -6.71 9.48
CA ASP A 189 -18.45 -7.63 8.48
C ASP A 189 -17.48 -7.74 7.30
N ARG A 190 -16.82 -8.89 7.19
CA ARG A 190 -15.85 -9.18 6.11
C ARG A 190 -16.46 -9.01 4.72
N LYS A 191 -17.72 -9.41 4.52
CA LYS A 191 -18.40 -9.27 3.23
C LYS A 191 -18.54 -7.81 2.85
N ARG A 192 -19.04 -6.98 3.77
CA ARG A 192 -19.16 -5.53 3.56
C ARG A 192 -17.81 -4.88 3.35
N GLN A 193 -16.79 -5.28 4.11
CA GLN A 193 -15.42 -4.77 4.01
C GLN A 193 -14.82 -5.06 2.62
N CYS A 194 -14.94 -6.30 2.14
CA CYS A 194 -14.43 -6.68 0.81
C CYS A 194 -15.21 -5.99 -0.30
N LEU A 195 -16.55 -5.91 -0.20
CA LEU A 195 -17.37 -5.24 -1.20
C LEU A 195 -17.07 -3.74 -1.27
N ALA A 196 -17.04 -3.05 -0.11
CA ALA A 196 -16.71 -1.63 -0.05
C ALA A 196 -15.30 -1.35 -0.58
N GLY A 197 -14.32 -2.17 -0.20
CA GLY A 197 -12.97 -2.05 -0.71
C GLY A 197 -12.89 -2.27 -2.23
N ALA A 198 -13.52 -3.32 -2.76
CA ALA A 198 -13.54 -3.58 -4.19
C ALA A 198 -14.18 -2.43 -4.98
N LEU A 199 -15.30 -1.88 -4.50
CA LEU A 199 -15.97 -0.74 -5.12
C LEU A 199 -15.12 0.53 -5.12
N LEU A 200 -14.44 0.81 -4.00
CA LEU A 200 -13.59 2.00 -3.87
C LEU A 200 -12.32 1.92 -4.74
N PHE A 201 -11.90 0.74 -5.15
CA PHE A 201 -10.76 0.55 -6.03
C PHE A 201 -11.13 0.35 -7.51
N LEU A 202 -12.39 0.58 -7.92
CA LEU A 202 -12.80 0.44 -9.33
C LEU A 202 -12.08 1.38 -10.31
N PHE A 203 -11.47 2.46 -9.80
CA PHE A 203 -10.64 3.35 -10.61
C PHE A 203 -9.32 2.69 -11.08
N GLU A 204 -8.92 1.57 -10.48
CA GLU A 204 -7.79 0.73 -10.90
C GLU A 204 -8.32 -0.64 -11.32
N LEU A 205 -8.17 -0.99 -12.60
CA LEU A 205 -8.83 -2.13 -13.23
C LEU A 205 -8.70 -3.47 -12.48
N THR A 206 -7.52 -3.77 -11.93
CA THR A 206 -7.22 -5.06 -11.30
C THR A 206 -7.17 -5.00 -9.78
N ALA A 207 -7.07 -3.83 -9.18
CA ALA A 207 -7.00 -3.64 -7.72
C ALA A 207 -8.18 -4.27 -6.95
N PRO A 208 -9.44 -4.25 -7.46
CA PRO A 208 -10.56 -4.94 -6.82
C PRO A 208 -10.33 -6.42 -6.58
N LEU A 209 -9.54 -7.10 -7.43
CA LEU A 209 -9.22 -8.53 -7.29
C LEU A 209 -8.45 -8.85 -6.00
N ALA A 210 -7.77 -7.87 -5.41
CA ALA A 210 -7.11 -8.03 -4.13
C ALA A 210 -8.09 -8.42 -3.01
N PHE A 211 -9.36 -8.00 -3.11
CA PHE A 211 -10.37 -8.33 -2.10
C PHE A 211 -10.86 -9.77 -2.18
N VAL A 212 -10.60 -10.50 -3.27
CA VAL A 212 -10.73 -11.96 -3.31
C VAL A 212 -9.71 -12.60 -2.36
N LEU A 213 -8.47 -12.13 -2.34
CA LEU A 213 -7.45 -12.62 -1.42
C LEU A 213 -7.79 -12.25 0.03
N VAL A 214 -8.27 -11.02 0.27
CA VAL A 214 -8.73 -10.53 1.57
C VAL A 214 -9.93 -11.33 2.08
N TRP A 215 -10.83 -11.78 1.19
CA TRP A 215 -11.95 -12.64 1.54
C TRP A 215 -11.51 -13.96 2.18
N PHE A 216 -10.42 -14.55 1.69
CA PHE A 216 -9.83 -15.77 2.23
C PHE A 216 -8.94 -15.55 3.46
N TYR A 217 -8.86 -14.32 3.98
CA TYR A 217 -8.09 -14.07 5.20
C TYR A 217 -8.71 -14.77 6.42
N ASN A 218 -7.89 -15.57 7.12
CA ASN A 218 -8.33 -16.42 8.23
C ASN A 218 -8.41 -15.72 9.60
N GLY A 219 -8.19 -14.41 9.67
CA GLY A 219 -8.20 -13.63 10.91
C GLY A 219 -6.95 -13.79 11.76
N GLN A 220 -5.93 -14.52 11.29
CA GLN A 220 -4.70 -14.76 12.05
C GLN A 220 -3.50 -14.06 11.43
N ARG A 221 -2.65 -13.51 12.29
CA ARG A 221 -1.42 -12.84 11.84
C ARG A 221 -0.49 -13.78 11.06
N GLY A 222 -0.48 -15.07 11.43
CA GLY A 222 0.48 -16.06 10.94
C GLY A 222 1.84 -15.99 11.64
N ALA A 223 2.63 -17.03 11.48
CA ALA A 223 3.99 -17.09 12.01
C ALA A 223 4.87 -16.04 11.32
N CYS A 224 5.60 -15.28 12.12
CA CYS A 224 6.49 -14.24 11.62
C CYS A 224 7.60 -13.99 12.65
N SER A 225 8.84 -14.32 12.29
CA SER A 225 10.01 -14.08 13.12
C SER A 225 10.29 -12.58 13.30
N LEU A 226 11.12 -12.21 14.26
CA LEU A 226 11.53 -10.82 14.46
C LEU A 226 12.29 -10.27 13.25
N LEU A 227 13.10 -11.11 12.59
CA LEU A 227 13.83 -10.74 11.38
C LEU A 227 12.87 -10.46 10.22
N GLN A 228 11.88 -11.32 9.98
CA GLN A 228 10.85 -11.10 8.96
C GLN A 228 10.04 -9.83 9.19
N LYS A 229 9.71 -9.50 10.45
CA LYS A 229 9.03 -8.25 10.79
C LYS A 229 9.85 -7.01 10.41
N LYS A 230 11.16 -7.04 10.64
CA LYS A 230 12.08 -5.97 10.22
C LYS A 230 12.21 -5.95 8.69
N ALA A 231 12.39 -7.11 8.07
CA ALA A 231 12.52 -7.25 6.63
C ALA A 231 11.33 -6.64 5.85
N PHE A 232 10.10 -6.80 6.31
CA PHE A 232 8.92 -6.19 5.68
C PHE A 232 8.95 -4.65 5.67
N TYR A 233 9.54 -4.01 6.68
CA TYR A 233 9.71 -2.55 6.68
C TYR A 233 10.85 -2.11 5.77
N TRP A 234 11.98 -2.82 5.83
CA TRP A 234 13.16 -2.52 5.00
C TRP A 234 12.98 -2.88 3.54
N PHE A 235 12.04 -3.77 3.23
CA PHE A 235 11.77 -4.20 1.86
C PHE A 235 11.49 -3.01 0.93
N TYR A 236 10.67 -2.06 1.38
CA TYR A 236 10.26 -0.93 0.54
C TYR A 236 11.45 -0.02 0.15
N PRO A 237 12.22 0.58 1.07
CA PRO A 237 13.35 1.41 0.67
C PRO A 237 14.45 0.62 -0.05
N VAL A 238 14.71 -0.63 0.34
CA VAL A 238 15.81 -1.42 -0.24
C VAL A 238 15.52 -1.81 -1.69
N HIS A 239 14.32 -2.36 -2.00
CA HIS A 239 14.04 -2.73 -3.38
C HIS A 239 13.97 -1.53 -4.32
N LEU A 240 13.46 -0.38 -3.86
CA LEU A 240 13.45 0.86 -4.65
C LEU A 240 14.89 1.33 -4.95
N LEU A 241 15.78 1.27 -3.96
CA LEU A 241 17.17 1.64 -4.17
C LEU A 241 17.86 0.69 -5.17
N VAL A 242 17.58 -0.62 -5.06
CA VAL A 242 18.09 -1.63 -6.02
C VAL A 242 17.57 -1.34 -7.43
N LEU A 243 16.27 -1.07 -7.58
CA LEU A 243 15.68 -0.75 -8.90
C LEU A 243 16.24 0.54 -9.48
N ALA A 244 16.41 1.59 -8.66
CA ALA A 244 17.09 2.82 -9.09
C ALA A 244 18.51 2.56 -9.59
N GLY A 245 19.26 1.71 -8.89
CA GLY A 245 20.60 1.28 -9.31
C GLY A 245 20.57 0.54 -10.65
N ILE A 246 19.66 -0.41 -10.82
CA ILE A 246 19.48 -1.16 -12.09
C ILE A 246 19.13 -0.19 -13.23
N THR A 247 18.15 0.69 -13.02
CA THR A 247 17.71 1.66 -14.02
C THR A 247 18.86 2.59 -14.46
N ASN A 248 19.70 3.03 -13.52
CA ASN A 248 20.88 3.84 -13.85
C ASN A 248 21.95 3.09 -14.64
N LEU A 249 22.03 1.75 -14.50
CA LEU A 249 22.98 0.92 -15.29
C LEU A 249 22.46 0.59 -16.70
N MET A 250 21.15 0.77 -16.96
CA MET A 250 20.52 0.51 -18.25
C MET A 250 20.60 1.70 -19.22
N LEU A 251 21.05 2.85 -18.72
CA LEU A 251 21.16 4.13 -19.45
C LEU A 251 22.58 4.40 -19.85
#